data_0cb6d8722b1758944079678271421733
#
_entry.id   0cb6d8722b1758944079678271421733
#
_cell.length_a   1.000
_cell.length_b   1.000
_cell.length_c   1.000
_cell.angle_alpha   90.00
_cell.angle_beta   90.00
_cell.angle_gamma   90.00
#
_symmetry.space_group_name_H-M   'P 1'
#
loop_
_entity.id
_entity.type
_entity.pdbx_description
1 polymer ?
#
loop_
_entity_poly.entity_id
_entity_poly.type
_entity_poly.pdbx_seq_one_letter_code
_entity_poly.pdbx_strand_id
1 'polypeptide(L)'
;VEIIGRQTQYNKQTNSDLLDKISIENKQIMTEFLQYLKSVDRSATTIHGYENDLQIFFTWNLLFNNNKFFIDLNKREVMRYQSYLLSINNSPNRIRRLKSALSSMSIFIENILDDDYPNFRNIINKIESPVKTQTRTKTIVTAQEVETVLKYLTDREQYLKACVFALAVCSGSRKSELTRFKVNYFDDSNIVYGSLYKTPELMKTKGKGSRGKMLDRYTLVKDFKPYFDLWMAQREKLGVDSEYLFVSKDEATGKWKPITIYTLNSMAITFSRVLGIDFYWHSLRHLFVSRLMASNIPAEIVK
;
A
#
# COMPACT_ATOMS: atom_id res chain seq x y z
N VAL A 1 -9.27 2.41 27.17
CA VAL A 1 -9.34 1.37 26.12
C VAL A 1 -8.12 1.54 25.24
N GLU A 2 -7.12 0.66 25.40
CA GLU A 2 -5.97 0.62 24.49
C GLU A 2 -6.45 0.42 23.06
N ILE A 3 -6.05 1.32 22.17
CA ILE A 3 -6.37 1.19 20.74
C ILE A 3 -5.42 0.14 20.17
N ILE A 4 -5.90 -1.09 20.08
CA ILE A 4 -5.19 -2.18 19.41
C ILE A 4 -5.31 -1.94 17.91
N GLY A 5 -4.19 -1.71 17.23
CA GLY A 5 -4.12 -1.50 15.79
C GLY A 5 -3.03 -0.51 15.37
N ARG A 6 -2.64 -0.57 14.10
CA ARG A 6 -1.59 0.30 13.57
C ARG A 6 -2.03 1.76 13.57
N GLN A 7 -1.42 2.53 14.44
CA GLN A 7 -1.53 3.99 14.40
C GLN A 7 -0.54 4.55 13.38
N THR A 8 -1.02 5.33 12.43
CA THR A 8 -0.17 6.14 11.58
C THR A 8 0.19 7.40 12.37
N GLN A 9 1.47 7.59 12.68
CA GLN A 9 1.94 8.85 13.23
C GLN A 9 1.95 9.88 12.09
N TYR A 10 1.02 10.83 12.17
CA TYR A 10 1.00 11.99 11.29
C TYR A 10 1.95 13.05 11.84
N ASN A 11 3.19 13.00 11.42
CA ASN A 11 4.13 14.09 11.67
C ASN A 11 3.93 15.13 10.55
N LYS A 12 3.08 16.13 10.81
CA LYS A 12 2.86 17.24 9.89
C LYS A 12 4.12 18.11 9.81
N GLN A 13 5.01 17.80 8.88
CA GLN A 13 6.24 18.54 8.65
C GLN A 13 6.08 19.66 7.64
N THR A 14 4.97 19.70 6.90
CA THR A 14 4.69 20.67 5.86
C THR A 14 3.27 21.22 5.96
N ASN A 15 3.06 22.42 5.47
CA ASN A 15 1.76 23.02 5.24
C ASN A 15 1.80 23.90 3.98
N SER A 16 0.64 24.38 3.49
CA SER A 16 0.55 25.23 2.30
C SER A 16 1.44 26.46 2.38
N ASP A 17 1.41 27.17 3.50
CA ASP A 17 2.13 28.45 3.69
C ASP A 17 3.65 28.28 3.65
N LEU A 18 4.17 27.14 4.11
CA LEU A 18 5.59 26.79 3.99
C LEU A 18 5.95 26.37 2.58
N LEU A 19 5.09 25.61 1.91
CA LEU A 19 5.32 25.21 0.52
C LEU A 19 5.34 26.42 -0.42
N ASP A 20 4.52 27.44 -0.15
CA ASP A 20 4.50 28.66 -0.96
C ASP A 20 5.79 29.49 -0.83
N LYS A 21 6.51 29.36 0.28
CA LYS A 21 7.78 30.06 0.55
C LYS A 21 9.03 29.35 0.02
N ILE A 22 8.90 28.12 -0.48
CA ILE A 22 10.03 27.43 -1.15
C ILE A 22 10.45 28.25 -2.38
N SER A 23 11.76 28.34 -2.62
CA SER A 23 12.31 29.11 -3.74
C SER A 23 11.75 28.61 -5.09
N ILE A 24 11.69 29.52 -6.05
CA ILE A 24 11.14 29.24 -7.39
C ILE A 24 11.98 28.15 -8.07
N GLU A 25 13.30 28.20 -7.96
CA GLU A 25 14.22 27.24 -8.55
C GLU A 25 14.01 25.82 -7.97
N ASN A 26 13.81 25.72 -6.66
CA ASN A 26 13.54 24.43 -6.03
C ASN A 26 12.15 23.86 -6.41
N LYS A 27 11.14 24.72 -6.56
CA LYS A 27 9.81 24.32 -7.07
C LYS A 27 9.89 23.85 -8.51
N GLN A 28 10.64 24.57 -9.34
CA GLN A 28 10.81 24.25 -10.76
C GLN A 28 11.46 22.88 -10.92
N ILE A 29 12.60 22.64 -10.30
CA ILE A 29 13.32 21.36 -10.43
C ILE A 29 12.51 20.17 -9.87
N MET A 30 11.73 20.38 -8.80
CA MET A 30 10.79 19.38 -8.30
C MET A 30 9.68 19.10 -9.32
N THR A 31 9.13 20.12 -9.96
CA THR A 31 8.05 19.99 -10.95
C THR A 31 8.55 19.24 -12.19
N GLU A 32 9.72 19.56 -12.68
CA GLU A 32 10.37 18.89 -13.83
C GLU A 32 10.63 17.41 -13.52
N PHE A 33 11.12 17.09 -12.31
CA PHE A 33 11.27 15.71 -11.87
C PHE A 33 9.94 14.96 -11.83
N LEU A 34 8.87 15.57 -11.31
CA LEU A 34 7.55 14.94 -11.28
C LEU A 34 6.97 14.74 -12.69
N GLN A 35 7.24 15.66 -13.62
CA GLN A 35 6.90 15.50 -15.04
C GLN A 35 7.69 14.36 -15.69
N TYR A 36 8.99 14.27 -15.42
CA TYR A 36 9.81 13.14 -15.84
C TYR A 36 9.25 11.81 -15.35
N LEU A 37 8.83 11.72 -14.09
CA LEU A 37 8.21 10.49 -13.57
C LEU A 37 6.92 10.12 -14.32
N LYS A 38 6.16 11.10 -14.79
CA LYS A 38 4.98 10.87 -15.66
C LYS A 38 5.40 10.37 -17.04
N SER A 39 6.43 10.95 -17.65
CA SER A 39 6.92 10.54 -18.98
C SER A 39 7.44 9.11 -19.02
N VAL A 40 7.98 8.61 -17.91
CA VAL A 40 8.42 7.20 -17.76
C VAL A 40 7.34 6.29 -17.16
N ASP A 41 6.08 6.68 -17.28
CA ASP A 41 4.88 5.91 -16.90
C ASP A 41 4.89 5.43 -15.42
N ARG A 42 5.36 6.26 -14.48
CA ARG A 42 5.21 5.94 -13.05
C ARG A 42 3.75 6.07 -12.62
N SER A 43 3.31 5.20 -11.71
CA SER A 43 1.94 5.28 -11.20
C SER A 43 1.68 6.59 -10.44
N ALA A 44 0.45 7.12 -10.54
CA ALA A 44 0.04 8.34 -9.82
C ALA A 44 0.34 8.27 -8.32
N THR A 45 0.12 7.12 -7.68
CA THR A 45 0.44 6.88 -6.26
C THR A 45 1.94 7.01 -5.99
N THR A 46 2.79 6.56 -6.91
CA THR A 46 4.25 6.66 -6.79
C THR A 46 4.67 8.12 -6.92
N ILE A 47 4.15 8.84 -7.92
CA ILE A 47 4.44 10.25 -8.17
C ILE A 47 4.04 11.09 -6.95
N HIS A 48 2.82 10.93 -6.47
CA HIS A 48 2.35 11.63 -5.26
C HIS A 48 3.19 11.27 -4.00
N GLY A 49 3.66 10.03 -3.92
CA GLY A 49 4.59 9.63 -2.85
C GLY A 49 5.92 10.37 -2.90
N TYR A 50 6.51 10.54 -4.10
CA TYR A 50 7.73 11.34 -4.30
C TYR A 50 7.49 12.82 -4.01
N GLU A 51 6.39 13.37 -4.50
CA GLU A 51 6.01 14.77 -4.25
C GLU A 51 5.96 15.05 -2.74
N ASN A 52 5.23 14.25 -1.97
CA ASN A 52 5.15 14.41 -0.52
C ASN A 52 6.51 14.29 0.17
N ASP A 53 7.33 13.32 -0.25
CA ASP A 53 8.64 13.10 0.35
C ASP A 53 9.61 14.26 0.04
N LEU A 54 9.54 14.85 -1.16
CA LEU A 54 10.31 16.04 -1.55
C LEU A 54 9.81 17.29 -0.85
N GLN A 55 8.51 17.50 -0.73
CA GLN A 55 7.93 18.62 0.02
C GLN A 55 8.41 18.64 1.49
N ILE A 56 8.54 17.49 2.13
CA ILE A 56 9.12 17.39 3.47
C ILE A 56 10.56 17.87 3.50
N PHE A 57 11.36 17.46 2.53
CA PHE A 57 12.75 17.90 2.41
C PHE A 57 12.87 19.41 2.17
N PHE A 58 12.12 19.95 1.20
CA PHE A 58 12.20 21.38 0.88
C PHE A 58 11.64 22.26 1.99
N THR A 59 10.68 21.78 2.78
CA THR A 59 10.23 22.47 4.00
C THR A 59 11.36 22.52 5.05
N TRP A 60 12.08 21.43 5.28
CA TRP A 60 13.26 21.44 6.14
C TRP A 60 14.35 22.38 5.60
N ASN A 61 14.61 22.33 4.30
CA ASN A 61 15.59 23.18 3.62
C ASN A 61 15.24 24.67 3.77
N LEU A 62 13.97 25.02 3.64
CA LEU A 62 13.47 26.38 3.91
C LEU A 62 13.74 26.82 5.34
N LEU A 63 13.39 25.99 6.32
CA LEU A 63 13.40 26.36 7.74
C LEU A 63 14.80 26.31 8.39
N PHE A 64 15.67 25.39 7.93
CA PHE A 64 16.92 25.06 8.63
C PHE A 64 18.16 25.12 7.74
N ASN A 65 18.01 25.43 6.45
CA ASN A 65 19.11 25.46 5.49
C ASN A 65 19.02 26.63 4.50
N ASN A 66 18.44 27.75 4.94
CA ASN A 66 18.33 29.02 4.21
C ASN A 66 17.69 28.87 2.81
N ASN A 67 16.74 27.93 2.64
CA ASN A 67 16.09 27.70 1.35
C ASN A 67 17.07 27.50 0.19
N LYS A 68 18.20 26.86 0.48
CA LYS A 68 19.31 26.68 -0.45
C LYS A 68 18.87 25.95 -1.71
N PHE A 69 19.39 26.32 -2.87
CA PHE A 69 19.10 25.62 -4.10
C PHE A 69 19.62 24.19 -4.04
N PHE A 70 18.81 23.23 -4.52
CA PHE A 70 19.10 21.81 -4.40
C PHE A 70 20.43 21.40 -5.04
N ILE A 71 20.79 22.05 -6.16
CA ILE A 71 22.03 21.81 -6.91
C ILE A 71 23.28 22.11 -6.06
N ASP A 72 23.20 23.13 -5.18
CA ASP A 72 24.30 23.61 -4.38
C ASP A 72 24.48 22.88 -3.05
N LEU A 73 23.66 21.88 -2.80
CA LEU A 73 23.71 21.11 -1.56
C LEU A 73 25.04 20.34 -1.45
N ASN A 74 25.57 20.32 -0.23
CA ASN A 74 26.72 19.51 0.10
C ASN A 74 26.35 18.33 1.04
N LYS A 75 27.29 17.38 1.18
CA LYS A 75 27.07 16.18 2.00
C LYS A 75 26.74 16.49 3.47
N ARG A 76 27.35 17.56 4.04
CA ARG A 76 27.10 17.95 5.44
C ARG A 76 25.66 18.38 5.67
N GLU A 77 25.07 19.08 4.70
CA GLU A 77 23.68 19.54 4.76
C GLU A 77 22.71 18.37 4.69
N VAL A 78 22.98 17.40 3.81
CA VAL A 78 22.18 16.17 3.75
C VAL A 78 22.33 15.33 5.03
N MET A 79 23.50 15.29 5.64
CA MET A 79 23.69 14.66 6.96
C MET A 79 22.89 15.38 8.06
N ARG A 80 22.86 16.73 8.04
CA ARG A 80 22.01 17.52 8.98
C ARG A 80 20.53 17.19 8.81
N TYR A 81 20.05 17.08 7.56
CA TYR A 81 18.67 16.63 7.31
C TYR A 81 18.40 15.26 7.89
N GLN A 82 19.30 14.28 7.69
CA GLN A 82 19.16 12.94 8.26
C GLN A 82 19.13 12.97 9.79
N SER A 83 19.99 13.76 10.43
CA SER A 83 20.02 13.94 11.88
C SER A 83 18.75 14.59 12.40
N TYR A 84 18.22 15.60 11.70
CA TYR A 84 16.93 16.20 12.00
C TYR A 84 15.79 15.18 11.96
N LEU A 85 15.74 14.33 10.92
CA LEU A 85 14.72 13.28 10.83
C LEU A 85 14.77 12.29 12.00
N LEU A 86 15.98 11.96 12.47
CA LEU A 86 16.16 11.12 13.68
C LEU A 86 15.68 11.83 14.93
N SER A 87 16.00 13.13 15.11
CA SER A 87 15.60 13.91 16.29
C SER A 87 14.09 14.05 16.45
N ILE A 88 13.34 13.99 15.35
CA ILE A 88 11.87 14.00 15.35
C ILE A 88 11.26 12.59 15.28
N ASN A 89 12.03 11.57 15.71
CA ASN A 89 11.60 10.18 15.85
C ASN A 89 11.10 9.49 14.58
N ASN A 90 11.60 9.88 13.40
CA ASN A 90 11.32 9.07 12.20
C ASN A 90 12.05 7.72 12.29
N SER A 91 11.36 6.65 11.89
CA SER A 91 11.98 5.33 11.83
C SER A 91 13.08 5.26 10.75
N PRO A 92 14.11 4.41 10.92
CA PRO A 92 15.15 4.21 9.91
C PRO A 92 14.60 3.90 8.52
N ASN A 93 13.51 3.14 8.43
CA ASN A 93 12.86 2.82 7.16
C ASN A 93 12.21 4.05 6.52
N ARG A 94 11.62 4.95 7.32
CA ARG A 94 11.05 6.22 6.81
C ARG A 94 12.16 7.12 6.29
N ILE A 95 13.26 7.26 7.03
CA ILE A 95 14.41 8.07 6.62
C ILE A 95 15.00 7.55 5.31
N ARG A 96 15.18 6.23 5.18
CA ARG A 96 15.63 5.61 3.93
C ARG A 96 14.72 5.92 2.75
N ARG A 97 13.40 5.92 2.97
CA ARG A 97 12.43 6.27 1.93
C ARG A 97 12.56 7.73 1.51
N LEU A 98 12.65 8.67 2.46
CA LEU A 98 12.84 10.10 2.19
C LEU A 98 14.14 10.34 1.41
N LYS A 99 15.24 9.71 1.82
CA LYS A 99 16.51 9.76 1.08
C LYS A 99 16.40 9.16 -0.33
N SER A 100 15.64 8.11 -0.51
CA SER A 100 15.41 7.51 -1.84
C SER A 100 14.70 8.48 -2.80
N ALA A 101 13.80 9.33 -2.29
CA ALA A 101 13.18 10.38 -3.11
C ALA A 101 14.22 11.42 -3.57
N LEU A 102 15.06 11.91 -2.65
CA LEU A 102 16.15 12.83 -2.97
C LEU A 102 17.15 12.23 -3.96
N SER A 103 17.54 10.97 -3.75
CA SER A 103 18.44 10.26 -4.65
C SER A 103 17.84 10.09 -6.04
N SER A 104 16.55 9.78 -6.15
CA SER A 104 15.88 9.64 -7.45
C SER A 104 15.83 10.97 -8.20
N MET A 105 15.55 12.07 -7.50
CA MET A 105 15.60 13.41 -8.09
C MET A 105 17.05 13.80 -8.47
N SER A 106 18.04 13.46 -7.64
CA SER A 106 19.45 13.70 -7.97
C SER A 106 19.91 12.93 -9.22
N ILE A 107 19.45 11.68 -9.39
CA ILE A 107 19.73 10.90 -10.60
C ILE A 107 19.08 11.54 -11.84
N PHE A 108 17.86 12.08 -11.69
CA PHE A 108 17.21 12.81 -12.76
C PHE A 108 18.03 14.06 -13.17
N ILE A 109 18.47 14.84 -12.20
CA ILE A 109 19.30 16.04 -12.48
C ILE A 109 20.62 15.64 -13.16
N GLU A 110 21.29 14.62 -12.61
CA GLU A 110 22.60 14.16 -13.11
C GLU A 110 22.54 13.59 -14.53
N ASN A 111 21.40 13.01 -14.97
CA ASN A 111 21.29 12.29 -16.23
C ASN A 111 20.41 12.97 -17.29
N ILE A 112 19.55 13.91 -16.88
CA ILE A 112 18.57 14.55 -17.80
C ILE A 112 18.78 16.06 -17.86
N LEU A 113 19.29 16.67 -16.79
CA LEU A 113 19.60 18.11 -16.74
C LEU A 113 21.12 18.34 -16.72
N ASP A 114 21.89 17.41 -17.28
CA ASP A 114 23.35 17.47 -17.32
C ASP A 114 23.88 18.63 -18.17
N ASP A 115 23.15 19.04 -19.21
CA ASP A 115 23.47 20.24 -20.00
C ASP A 115 23.34 21.54 -19.16
N ASP A 116 22.33 21.62 -18.29
CA ASP A 116 22.10 22.79 -17.43
C ASP A 116 23.01 22.76 -16.17
N TYR A 117 23.33 21.58 -15.68
CA TYR A 117 24.09 21.36 -14.43
C TYR A 117 25.27 20.38 -14.61
N PRO A 118 26.25 20.67 -15.49
CA PRO A 118 27.29 19.70 -15.89
C PRO A 118 28.20 19.25 -14.75
N ASN A 119 28.29 20.04 -13.69
CA ASN A 119 29.11 19.71 -12.50
C ASN A 119 28.31 19.05 -11.37
N PHE A 120 26.99 18.90 -11.51
CA PHE A 120 26.18 18.26 -10.48
C PHE A 120 26.53 16.77 -10.35
N ARG A 121 26.56 16.29 -9.12
CA ARG A 121 26.78 14.86 -8.81
C ARG A 121 25.87 14.44 -7.68
N ASN A 122 25.29 13.25 -7.81
CA ASN A 122 24.45 12.68 -6.77
C ASN A 122 25.27 12.38 -5.50
N ILE A 123 25.13 13.24 -4.52
CA ILE A 123 25.79 13.11 -3.21
C ILE A 123 24.98 12.28 -2.22
N ILE A 124 23.68 12.08 -2.45
CA ILE A 124 22.75 11.45 -1.51
C ILE A 124 23.15 9.99 -1.24
N ASN A 125 23.53 9.27 -2.30
CA ASN A 125 23.92 7.86 -2.21
C ASN A 125 25.26 7.63 -1.51
N LYS A 126 26.06 8.69 -1.36
CA LYS A 126 27.37 8.63 -0.68
C LYS A 126 27.25 8.78 0.85
N ILE A 127 26.04 9.04 1.34
CA ILE A 127 25.78 9.19 2.78
C ILE A 127 25.11 7.91 3.28
N GLU A 128 25.71 7.27 4.26
CA GLU A 128 25.15 6.09 4.85
C GLU A 128 23.79 6.38 5.49
N SER A 129 22.83 5.47 5.31
CA SER A 129 21.52 5.57 5.92
C SER A 129 21.51 4.89 7.29
N PRO A 130 20.64 5.31 8.24
CA PRO A 130 20.54 4.69 9.53
C PRO A 130 20.35 3.18 9.44
N VAL A 131 20.92 2.44 10.39
CA VAL A 131 20.82 0.98 10.45
C VAL A 131 19.34 0.56 10.47
N LYS A 132 18.98 -0.45 9.68
CA LYS A 132 17.63 -1.00 9.71
C LYS A 132 17.38 -1.67 11.06
N THR A 133 16.50 -1.11 11.84
CA THR A 133 15.97 -1.76 13.04
C THR A 133 14.63 -2.38 12.72
N GLN A 134 14.37 -3.56 13.26
CA GLN A 134 13.04 -4.16 13.18
C GLN A 134 12.12 -3.38 14.10
N THR A 135 11.32 -2.50 13.52
CA THR A 135 10.41 -1.61 14.25
C THR A 135 9.15 -2.31 14.76
N ARG A 136 8.84 -3.51 14.26
CA ARG A 136 7.66 -4.29 14.64
C ARG A 136 7.91 -5.78 14.51
N THR A 137 7.41 -6.55 15.46
CA THR A 137 7.27 -7.99 15.33
C THR A 137 6.23 -8.30 14.26
N LYS A 138 6.49 -9.26 13.38
CA LYS A 138 5.49 -9.70 12.40
C LYS A 138 4.33 -10.36 13.14
N THR A 139 3.13 -9.88 12.89
CA THR A 139 1.91 -10.57 13.31
C THR A 139 1.76 -11.82 12.46
N ILE A 140 1.73 -12.98 13.08
CA ILE A 140 1.45 -14.26 12.45
C ILE A 140 0.03 -14.62 12.84
N VAL A 141 -0.86 -14.71 11.86
CA VAL A 141 -2.23 -15.17 12.07
C VAL A 141 -2.24 -16.68 11.91
N THR A 142 -2.79 -17.38 12.90
CA THR A 142 -2.91 -18.84 12.92
C THR A 142 -4.21 -19.31 12.25
N ALA A 143 -4.31 -20.62 11.95
CA ALA A 143 -5.55 -21.20 11.44
C ALA A 143 -6.73 -21.02 12.41
N GLN A 144 -6.48 -21.20 13.70
CA GLN A 144 -7.50 -21.05 14.74
C GLN A 144 -7.99 -19.62 14.88
N GLU A 145 -7.11 -18.63 14.74
CA GLU A 145 -7.49 -17.22 14.72
C GLU A 145 -8.33 -16.87 13.49
N VAL A 146 -8.06 -17.50 12.33
CA VAL A 146 -8.92 -17.38 11.14
C VAL A 146 -10.34 -17.88 11.44
N GLU A 147 -10.47 -19.06 12.00
CA GLU A 147 -11.77 -19.63 12.38
C GLU A 147 -12.50 -18.75 13.39
N THR A 148 -11.78 -18.22 14.39
CA THR A 148 -12.34 -17.32 15.42
C THR A 148 -12.93 -16.05 14.77
N VAL A 149 -12.21 -15.42 13.83
CA VAL A 149 -12.71 -14.23 13.13
C VAL A 149 -13.92 -14.58 12.27
N LEU A 150 -13.85 -15.64 11.48
CA LEU A 150 -14.94 -16.05 10.60
C LEU A 150 -16.21 -16.39 11.39
N LYS A 151 -16.07 -17.15 12.48
CA LYS A 151 -17.19 -17.47 13.38
C LYS A 151 -17.78 -16.20 13.99
N TYR A 152 -16.94 -15.31 14.54
CA TYR A 152 -17.40 -14.04 15.12
C TYR A 152 -18.21 -13.19 14.12
N LEU A 153 -17.78 -13.18 12.85
CA LEU A 153 -18.44 -12.40 11.81
C LEU A 153 -19.76 -13.04 11.35
N THR A 154 -19.79 -14.36 11.19
CA THR A 154 -20.99 -15.10 10.77
C THR A 154 -22.06 -15.09 11.87
N ASP A 155 -21.69 -15.31 13.14
CA ASP A 155 -22.61 -15.24 14.28
C ASP A 155 -23.30 -13.86 14.42
N ARG A 156 -22.72 -12.81 13.81
CA ARG A 156 -23.23 -11.42 13.79
C ARG A 156 -23.74 -10.96 12.44
N GLU A 157 -23.94 -11.90 11.52
CA GLU A 157 -24.44 -11.65 10.15
C GLU A 157 -23.63 -10.61 9.38
N GLN A 158 -22.34 -10.42 9.71
CA GLN A 158 -21.43 -9.51 9.02
C GLN A 158 -20.83 -10.18 7.77
N TYR A 159 -21.72 -10.68 6.90
CA TYR A 159 -21.32 -11.56 5.78
C TYR A 159 -20.39 -10.90 4.77
N LEU A 160 -20.54 -9.60 4.50
CA LEU A 160 -19.56 -8.85 3.69
C LEU A 160 -18.15 -8.98 4.27
N LYS A 161 -17.98 -8.73 5.58
CA LYS A 161 -16.65 -8.80 6.21
C LYS A 161 -16.13 -10.23 6.25
N ALA A 162 -17.00 -11.20 6.49
CA ALA A 162 -16.64 -12.62 6.47
C ALA A 162 -16.14 -13.04 5.08
N CYS A 163 -16.86 -12.67 4.03
CA CYS A 163 -16.49 -12.98 2.65
C CYS A 163 -15.16 -12.30 2.23
N VAL A 164 -14.95 -11.02 2.56
CA VAL A 164 -13.67 -10.31 2.30
C VAL A 164 -12.52 -11.00 3.02
N PHE A 165 -12.71 -11.36 4.30
CA PHE A 165 -11.68 -12.01 5.10
C PHE A 165 -11.35 -13.40 4.55
N ALA A 166 -12.38 -14.22 4.26
CA ALA A 166 -12.22 -15.54 3.66
C ALA A 166 -11.50 -15.48 2.31
N LEU A 167 -11.88 -14.53 1.42
CA LEU A 167 -11.18 -14.33 0.15
C LEU A 167 -9.69 -14.02 0.36
N ALA A 168 -9.37 -13.16 1.31
CA ALA A 168 -7.97 -12.82 1.59
C ALA A 168 -7.16 -14.03 2.09
N VAL A 169 -7.77 -14.89 2.92
CA VAL A 169 -7.17 -16.14 3.41
C VAL A 169 -6.98 -17.15 2.28
N CYS A 170 -7.99 -17.30 1.41
CA CYS A 170 -8.04 -18.37 0.40
C CYS A 170 -7.33 -18.01 -0.92
N SER A 171 -7.04 -16.71 -1.16
CA SER A 171 -6.36 -16.26 -2.38
C SER A 171 -4.98 -15.66 -2.14
N GLY A 172 -4.63 -15.33 -0.89
CA GLY A 172 -3.41 -14.59 -0.57
C GLY A 172 -3.31 -13.23 -1.26
N SER A 173 -4.43 -12.67 -1.73
CA SER A 173 -4.47 -11.40 -2.46
C SER A 173 -4.00 -10.22 -1.64
N ARG A 174 -3.38 -9.23 -2.30
CA ARG A 174 -3.03 -7.97 -1.63
C ARG A 174 -4.28 -7.16 -1.33
N LYS A 175 -4.25 -6.35 -0.28
CA LYS A 175 -5.37 -5.49 0.12
C LYS A 175 -5.98 -4.69 -1.05
N SER A 176 -5.16 -4.12 -1.92
CA SER A 176 -5.64 -3.37 -3.09
C SER A 176 -6.23 -4.27 -4.20
N GLU A 177 -5.96 -5.55 -4.18
CA GLU A 177 -6.53 -6.51 -5.15
C GLU A 177 -7.93 -6.93 -4.71
N LEU A 178 -8.18 -7.07 -3.40
CA LEU A 178 -9.49 -7.44 -2.85
C LEU A 178 -10.64 -6.53 -3.32
N THR A 179 -10.37 -5.23 -3.55
CA THR A 179 -11.40 -4.28 -4.00
C THR A 179 -11.80 -4.45 -5.48
N ARG A 180 -11.13 -5.34 -6.23
CA ARG A 180 -11.32 -5.48 -7.69
C ARG A 180 -11.97 -6.79 -8.09
N PHE A 181 -12.19 -7.72 -7.16
CA PHE A 181 -12.87 -8.96 -7.48
C PHE A 181 -14.32 -8.70 -7.88
N LYS A 182 -14.77 -9.42 -8.92
CA LYS A 182 -16.14 -9.40 -9.43
C LYS A 182 -16.89 -10.66 -9.03
N VAL A 183 -18.21 -10.58 -9.03
CA VAL A 183 -19.08 -11.70 -8.65
C VAL A 183 -18.87 -12.89 -9.61
N ASN A 184 -18.84 -12.62 -10.90
CA ASN A 184 -18.70 -13.65 -11.93
C ASN A 184 -17.35 -14.39 -11.90
N TYR A 185 -16.36 -13.93 -11.13
CA TYR A 185 -15.09 -14.65 -10.97
C TYR A 185 -15.25 -15.97 -10.17
N PHE A 186 -16.34 -16.07 -9.43
CA PHE A 186 -16.66 -17.21 -8.56
C PHE A 186 -17.83 -18.05 -9.08
N ASP A 187 -18.05 -17.99 -10.38
CA ASP A 187 -18.91 -18.95 -11.09
C ASP A 187 -18.24 -20.33 -11.13
N ASP A 188 -19.03 -21.39 -10.99
CA ASP A 188 -18.49 -22.76 -10.98
C ASP A 188 -17.82 -23.14 -12.30
N SER A 189 -18.15 -22.47 -13.41
CA SER A 189 -17.46 -22.60 -14.70
C SER A 189 -15.99 -22.14 -14.69
N ASN A 190 -15.61 -21.34 -13.70
CA ASN A 190 -14.24 -20.87 -13.50
C ASN A 190 -13.41 -21.78 -12.60
N ILE A 191 -13.97 -22.93 -12.17
CA ILE A 191 -13.23 -23.89 -11.35
C ILE A 191 -12.23 -24.65 -12.24
N VAL A 192 -10.96 -24.56 -11.86
CA VAL A 192 -9.87 -25.32 -12.46
C VAL A 192 -9.28 -26.29 -11.44
N TYR A 193 -8.72 -27.39 -11.94
CA TYR A 193 -8.15 -28.46 -11.10
C TYR A 193 -9.10 -28.99 -10.02
N GLY A 194 -10.41 -28.83 -10.20
CA GLY A 194 -11.46 -29.31 -9.28
C GLY A 194 -11.50 -28.60 -7.91
N SER A 195 -10.62 -27.64 -7.64
CA SER A 195 -10.47 -27.06 -6.29
C SER A 195 -10.16 -25.56 -6.23
N LEU A 196 -9.94 -24.92 -7.38
CA LEU A 196 -9.53 -23.51 -7.44
C LEU A 196 -10.43 -22.73 -8.38
N TYR A 197 -11.00 -21.62 -7.92
CA TYR A 197 -11.47 -20.58 -8.82
C TYR A 197 -10.26 -19.90 -9.47
N LYS A 198 -10.28 -19.78 -10.78
CA LYS A 198 -9.35 -18.95 -11.56
C LYS A 198 -10.11 -17.75 -12.11
N THR A 199 -9.58 -16.54 -11.97
CA THR A 199 -10.24 -15.36 -12.56
C THR A 199 -10.31 -15.49 -14.08
N PRO A 200 -11.47 -15.19 -14.71
CA PRO A 200 -11.64 -15.33 -16.17
C PRO A 200 -10.88 -14.26 -16.95
N GLU A 201 -10.44 -13.21 -16.29
CA GLU A 201 -9.62 -12.13 -16.84
C GLU A 201 -8.41 -11.85 -15.94
N LEU A 202 -7.36 -11.32 -16.54
CA LEU A 202 -6.15 -10.93 -15.79
C LEU A 202 -6.44 -9.75 -14.87
N MET A 203 -6.07 -9.88 -13.62
CA MET A 203 -6.21 -8.81 -12.63
C MET A 203 -4.93 -7.98 -12.51
N LYS A 204 -5.12 -6.66 -12.45
CA LYS A 204 -4.02 -5.73 -12.18
C LYS A 204 -3.45 -5.95 -10.78
N THR A 205 -2.15 -6.18 -10.72
CA THR A 205 -1.40 -6.36 -9.48
C THR A 205 -0.29 -5.33 -9.36
N LYS A 206 0.42 -5.32 -8.23
CA LYS A 206 1.57 -4.44 -8.05
C LYS A 206 2.68 -4.81 -9.05
N GLY A 207 3.13 -3.83 -9.83
CA GLY A 207 4.21 -3.97 -10.81
C GLY A 207 4.84 -2.62 -11.13
N LYS A 208 5.76 -2.59 -12.08
CA LYS A 208 6.35 -1.35 -12.60
C LYS A 208 5.33 -0.66 -13.53
N GLY A 209 5.39 0.67 -13.56
CA GLY A 209 4.54 1.51 -14.41
C GLY A 209 3.11 1.69 -13.88
N SER A 210 2.32 2.45 -14.64
CA SER A 210 0.92 2.75 -14.32
C SER A 210 0.01 1.53 -14.49
N ARG A 211 0.32 0.65 -15.43
CA ARG A 211 -0.45 -0.58 -15.72
C ARG A 211 -0.23 -1.67 -14.68
N GLY A 212 0.91 -1.66 -13.95
CA GLY A 212 1.26 -2.72 -13.03
C GLY A 212 1.57 -4.04 -13.76
N LYS A 213 1.42 -5.16 -13.06
CA LYS A 213 1.51 -6.51 -13.62
C LYS A 213 0.11 -7.11 -13.68
N MET A 214 -0.25 -7.68 -14.83
CA MET A 214 -1.53 -8.36 -15.04
C MET A 214 -1.34 -9.85 -14.79
N LEU A 215 -2.10 -10.45 -13.88
CA LEU A 215 -1.97 -11.86 -13.50
C LEU A 215 -3.33 -12.49 -13.24
N ASP A 216 -3.44 -13.79 -13.51
CA ASP A 216 -4.52 -14.61 -12.97
C ASP A 216 -4.49 -14.61 -11.44
N ARG A 217 -5.66 -14.76 -10.82
CA ARG A 217 -5.81 -15.00 -9.40
C ARG A 217 -6.53 -16.31 -9.17
N TYR A 218 -6.06 -17.03 -8.16
CA TYR A 218 -6.62 -18.32 -7.77
C TYR A 218 -7.16 -18.20 -6.35
N THR A 219 -8.29 -18.86 -6.10
CA THR A 219 -8.93 -18.89 -4.77
C THR A 219 -9.36 -20.31 -4.45
N LEU A 220 -9.04 -20.81 -3.27
CA LEU A 220 -9.46 -22.12 -2.79
C LEU A 220 -10.98 -22.18 -2.67
N VAL A 221 -11.63 -23.09 -3.44
CA VAL A 221 -13.10 -23.21 -3.50
C VAL A 221 -13.67 -23.61 -2.13
N LYS A 222 -13.17 -24.71 -1.58
CA LYS A 222 -13.73 -25.34 -0.36
C LYS A 222 -13.85 -24.39 0.81
N ASP A 223 -12.81 -23.60 1.07
CA ASP A 223 -12.72 -22.74 2.25
C ASP A 223 -13.33 -21.36 2.00
N PHE A 224 -13.54 -20.95 0.76
CA PHE A 224 -14.10 -19.65 0.39
C PHE A 224 -15.61 -19.70 0.12
N LYS A 225 -16.09 -20.72 -0.61
CA LYS A 225 -17.47 -20.80 -1.11
C LYS A 225 -18.55 -20.61 -0.02
N PRO A 226 -18.45 -21.17 1.19
CA PRO A 226 -19.48 -20.98 2.22
C PRO A 226 -19.72 -19.50 2.58
N TYR A 227 -18.65 -18.70 2.65
CA TYR A 227 -18.74 -17.26 2.97
C TYR A 227 -19.16 -16.44 1.78
N PHE A 228 -18.82 -16.86 0.58
CA PHE A 228 -19.31 -16.28 -0.68
C PHE A 228 -20.83 -16.45 -0.78
N ASP A 229 -21.36 -17.65 -0.56
CA ASP A 229 -22.80 -17.94 -0.66
C ASP A 229 -23.60 -17.13 0.38
N LEU A 230 -23.13 -17.02 1.62
CA LEU A 230 -23.76 -16.19 2.65
C LEU A 230 -23.80 -14.70 2.24
N TRP A 231 -22.71 -14.19 1.67
CA TRP A 231 -22.67 -12.81 1.20
C TRP A 231 -23.57 -12.61 -0.03
N MET A 232 -23.61 -13.56 -0.97
CA MET A 232 -24.48 -13.47 -2.13
C MET A 232 -25.95 -13.48 -1.74
N ALA A 233 -26.37 -14.32 -0.81
CA ALA A 233 -27.74 -14.30 -0.27
C ALA A 233 -28.10 -12.96 0.41
N GLN A 234 -27.14 -12.34 1.11
CA GLN A 234 -27.35 -11.00 1.68
C GLN A 234 -27.42 -9.92 0.59
N ARG A 235 -26.60 -10.00 -0.46
CA ARG A 235 -26.62 -9.08 -1.60
C ARG A 235 -27.99 -9.09 -2.29
N GLU A 236 -28.55 -10.26 -2.51
CA GLU A 236 -29.88 -10.42 -3.10
C GLU A 236 -30.96 -9.74 -2.26
N LYS A 237 -30.98 -9.98 -0.95
CA LYS A 237 -31.91 -9.32 -0.01
C LYS A 237 -31.77 -7.79 0.00
N LEU A 238 -30.56 -7.29 -0.19
CA LEU A 238 -30.26 -5.85 -0.22
C LEU A 238 -30.50 -5.21 -1.59
N GLY A 239 -30.82 -5.98 -2.62
CA GLY A 239 -30.97 -5.48 -4.00
C GLY A 239 -29.68 -4.86 -4.56
N VAL A 240 -28.53 -5.52 -4.33
CA VAL A 240 -27.25 -5.00 -4.79
C VAL A 240 -27.08 -5.22 -6.29
N ASP A 241 -27.12 -4.13 -7.05
CA ASP A 241 -26.84 -4.10 -8.48
C ASP A 241 -25.42 -3.59 -8.72
N SER A 242 -24.45 -4.50 -8.76
CA SER A 242 -23.04 -4.21 -9.03
C SER A 242 -22.30 -5.47 -9.45
N GLU A 243 -21.44 -5.37 -10.46
CA GLU A 243 -20.54 -6.44 -10.88
C GLU A 243 -19.46 -6.76 -9.83
N TYR A 244 -19.08 -5.76 -9.01
CA TYR A 244 -18.04 -5.93 -7.99
C TYR A 244 -18.55 -6.78 -6.83
N LEU A 245 -17.71 -7.72 -6.40
CA LEU A 245 -18.05 -8.60 -5.30
C LEU A 245 -18.30 -7.84 -4.00
N PHE A 246 -17.43 -6.91 -3.65
CA PHE A 246 -17.49 -6.17 -2.40
C PHE A 246 -17.90 -4.72 -2.64
N VAL A 247 -19.03 -4.35 -2.07
CA VAL A 247 -19.64 -3.04 -2.27
C VAL A 247 -20.09 -2.42 -0.96
N SER A 248 -20.19 -1.12 -0.94
CA SER A 248 -20.84 -0.34 0.11
C SER A 248 -21.85 0.62 -0.52
N LYS A 249 -22.93 0.90 0.20
CA LYS A 249 -23.92 1.89 -0.23
C LYS A 249 -23.36 3.29 0.03
N ASP A 250 -23.43 4.13 -0.97
CA ASP A 250 -23.11 5.55 -0.84
C ASP A 250 -24.33 6.26 -0.26
N GLU A 251 -24.20 6.86 0.91
CA GLU A 251 -25.31 7.48 1.64
C GLU A 251 -25.90 8.69 0.90
N ALA A 252 -25.07 9.44 0.18
CA ALA A 252 -25.52 10.63 -0.53
C ALA A 252 -26.32 10.32 -1.80
N THR A 253 -25.95 9.23 -2.51
CA THR A 253 -26.56 8.87 -3.81
C THR A 253 -27.46 7.64 -3.74
N GLY A 254 -27.40 6.88 -2.65
CA GLY A 254 -28.08 5.59 -2.50
C GLY A 254 -27.52 4.47 -3.39
N LYS A 255 -26.49 4.73 -4.20
CA LYS A 255 -25.92 3.78 -5.16
C LYS A 255 -24.89 2.86 -4.51
N TRP A 256 -24.80 1.63 -5.02
CA TRP A 256 -23.78 0.69 -4.64
C TRP A 256 -22.47 1.00 -5.35
N LYS A 257 -21.38 1.12 -4.60
CA LYS A 257 -20.02 1.38 -5.09
C LYS A 257 -19.05 0.33 -4.58
N PRO A 258 -18.00 -0.01 -5.32
CA PRO A 258 -16.94 -0.89 -4.82
C PRO A 258 -16.37 -0.35 -3.50
N ILE A 259 -16.07 -1.25 -2.56
CA ILE A 259 -15.38 -0.87 -1.33
C ILE A 259 -14.01 -0.27 -1.63
N THR A 260 -13.55 0.59 -0.75
CA THR A 260 -12.26 1.27 -0.88
C THR A 260 -11.20 0.64 0.04
N ILE A 261 -9.95 1.06 -0.14
CA ILE A 261 -8.86 0.74 0.79
C ILE A 261 -9.16 1.23 2.21
N TYR A 262 -9.88 2.35 2.35
CA TYR A 262 -10.31 2.88 3.66
C TYR A 262 -11.31 1.96 4.35
N THR A 263 -12.26 1.40 3.61
CA THR A 263 -13.21 0.39 4.11
C THR A 263 -12.46 -0.83 4.64
N LEU A 264 -11.46 -1.33 3.90
CA LEU A 264 -10.63 -2.44 4.35
C LEU A 264 -9.79 -2.09 5.59
N ASN A 265 -9.29 -0.84 5.70
CA ASN A 265 -8.60 -0.39 6.91
C ASN A 265 -9.52 -0.41 8.14
N SER A 266 -10.76 0.05 7.99
CA SER A 266 -11.77 0.00 9.04
C SER A 266 -12.09 -1.45 9.47
N MET A 267 -12.22 -2.38 8.51
CA MET A 267 -12.39 -3.81 8.81
C MET A 267 -11.20 -4.39 9.60
N ALA A 268 -9.96 -3.99 9.27
CA ALA A 268 -8.77 -4.43 9.98
C ALA A 268 -8.79 -4.06 11.48
N ILE A 269 -9.36 -2.91 11.83
CA ILE A 269 -9.56 -2.50 13.24
C ILE A 269 -10.52 -3.47 13.95
N THR A 270 -11.59 -3.90 13.27
CA THR A 270 -12.51 -4.91 13.80
C THR A 270 -11.79 -6.23 14.09
N PHE A 271 -10.99 -6.70 13.13
CA PHE A 271 -10.25 -7.96 13.28
C PHE A 271 -9.16 -7.87 14.37
N SER A 272 -8.49 -6.73 14.49
CA SER A 272 -7.56 -6.49 15.60
C SER A 272 -8.22 -6.61 16.95
N ARG A 273 -9.44 -6.09 17.10
CA ARG A 273 -10.21 -6.17 18.35
C ARG A 273 -10.65 -7.60 18.66
N VAL A 274 -11.10 -8.34 17.65
CA VAL A 274 -11.54 -9.74 17.81
C VAL A 274 -10.39 -10.64 18.24
N LEU A 275 -9.20 -10.40 17.68
CA LEU A 275 -8.03 -11.24 17.90
C LEU A 275 -7.14 -10.77 19.07
N GLY A 276 -7.32 -9.52 19.53
CA GLY A 276 -6.42 -8.94 20.53
C GLY A 276 -4.98 -8.69 20.02
N ILE A 277 -4.77 -8.61 18.70
CA ILE A 277 -3.45 -8.45 18.07
C ILE A 277 -3.44 -7.27 17.09
N ASP A 278 -2.25 -6.78 16.72
CA ASP A 278 -2.09 -5.79 15.63
C ASP A 278 -2.29 -6.47 14.26
N PHE A 279 -3.56 -6.65 13.87
CA PHE A 279 -3.91 -7.26 12.60
C PHE A 279 -3.66 -6.30 11.43
N TYR A 280 -3.13 -6.84 10.34
CA TYR A 280 -3.03 -6.15 9.06
C TYR A 280 -3.20 -7.13 7.90
N TRP A 281 -3.83 -6.68 6.82
CA TRP A 281 -4.22 -7.54 5.68
C TRP A 281 -3.07 -8.38 5.09
N HIS A 282 -1.85 -7.86 5.11
CA HIS A 282 -0.70 -8.60 4.55
C HIS A 282 -0.31 -9.82 5.40
N SER A 283 -0.74 -9.89 6.68
CA SER A 283 -0.54 -11.07 7.53
C SER A 283 -1.27 -12.30 6.98
N LEU A 284 -2.47 -12.13 6.38
CA LEU A 284 -3.20 -13.22 5.74
C LEU A 284 -2.47 -13.73 4.48
N ARG A 285 -1.83 -12.84 3.72
CA ARG A 285 -0.97 -13.27 2.61
C ARG A 285 0.25 -14.05 3.10
N HIS A 286 0.85 -13.65 4.22
CA HIS A 286 1.92 -14.42 4.83
C HIS A 286 1.44 -15.82 5.24
N LEU A 287 0.26 -15.92 5.86
CA LEU A 287 -0.36 -17.20 6.21
C LEU A 287 -0.58 -18.07 4.96
N PHE A 288 -1.19 -17.51 3.90
CA PHE A 288 -1.44 -18.22 2.65
C PHE A 288 -0.14 -18.77 2.03
N VAL A 289 0.89 -17.92 1.89
CA VAL A 289 2.20 -18.32 1.36
C VAL A 289 2.85 -19.41 2.23
N SER A 290 2.80 -19.26 3.56
CA SER A 290 3.37 -20.24 4.48
C SER A 290 2.67 -21.61 4.37
N ARG A 291 1.34 -21.63 4.20
CA ARG A 291 0.57 -22.86 3.96
C ARG A 291 0.98 -23.56 2.67
N LEU A 292 1.09 -22.80 1.57
CA LEU A 292 1.52 -23.35 0.28
C LEU A 292 2.95 -23.92 0.35
N MET A 293 3.85 -23.21 1.01
CA MET A 293 5.24 -23.70 1.20
C MET A 293 5.28 -24.97 2.08
N ALA A 294 4.45 -25.05 3.12
CA ALA A 294 4.32 -26.25 3.96
C ALA A 294 3.74 -27.45 3.19
N SER A 295 3.02 -27.19 2.09
CA SER A 295 2.52 -28.23 1.17
C SER A 295 3.52 -28.56 0.04
N ASN A 296 4.80 -28.21 0.20
CA ASN A 296 5.88 -28.44 -0.77
C ASN A 296 5.68 -27.79 -2.15
N ILE A 297 4.89 -26.72 -2.23
CA ILE A 297 4.75 -25.95 -3.48
C ILE A 297 6.00 -25.07 -3.65
N PRO A 298 6.71 -25.14 -4.79
CA PRO A 298 7.92 -24.33 -5.03
C PRO A 298 7.68 -22.85 -4.88
N ALA A 299 8.63 -22.13 -4.26
CA ALA A 299 8.52 -20.70 -3.97
C ALA A 299 8.37 -19.83 -5.25
N GLU A 300 8.83 -20.32 -6.40
CA GLU A 300 8.67 -19.69 -7.71
C GLU A 300 7.20 -19.64 -8.15
N ILE A 301 6.41 -20.65 -7.78
CA ILE A 301 4.97 -20.74 -8.12
C ILE A 301 4.15 -19.87 -7.18
N VAL A 302 4.59 -19.69 -5.94
CA VAL A 302 3.87 -18.95 -4.90
C VAL A 302 4.04 -17.42 -5.05
N LYS A 303 4.99 -16.91 -5.80
CA LYS A 303 5.27 -15.48 -6.02
C LYS A 303 4.29 -14.84 -6.99
#